data_12dc714fcc3aacdaf73d29073e6b3cce
#
_entry.id   12dc714fcc3aacdaf73d29073e6b3cce
#
_cell.length_a   1.000
_cell.length_b   1.000
_cell.length_c   1.000
_cell.angle_alpha   90.00
_cell.angle_beta   90.00
_cell.angle_gamma   90.00
#
_symmetry.space_group_name_H-M   'P 1'
#
loop_
_entity.id
_entity.type
_entity.pdbx_description
1 polymer ?
#
loop_
_entity_poly.entity_id
_entity_poly.type
_entity_poly.pdbx_seq_one_letter_code
_entity_poly.pdbx_strand_id
1 'polypeptide(L)'
;EDPPQLRPHDPPDRMNDALNTVIPADESEPYDMHAVLDAVFDRDSFLEVHPYYARNCIVGFARLDGWSTGVVANQPAHLAGALDIDSSDKIARHVRICDAFNIPVVTFSAPRLWGSGSRVWTVPLPKVCSPPTINARR
;
A
#
# COMPACT_ATOMS: atom_id res chain seq x y z
N GLU A 1 18.99 -7.93 7.99
CA GLU A 1 19.57 -7.25 6.80
C GLU A 1 18.54 -6.21 6.34
N ASP A 2 18.96 -4.95 6.21
CA ASP A 2 18.05 -3.88 5.79
C ASP A 2 17.82 -3.93 4.29
N PRO A 3 16.61 -3.62 3.79
CA PRO A 3 16.32 -3.60 2.37
C PRO A 3 17.19 -2.54 1.67
N PRO A 4 17.65 -2.80 0.43
CA PRO A 4 18.53 -1.88 -0.27
C PRO A 4 17.81 -0.56 -0.59
N GLN A 5 18.48 0.56 -0.27
CA GLN A 5 18.04 1.88 -0.68
C GLN A 5 18.68 2.23 -2.04
N LEU A 6 17.86 2.66 -2.99
CA LEU A 6 18.33 3.28 -4.23
C LEU A 6 18.18 4.80 -4.14
N ARG A 7 19.00 5.52 -4.89
CA ARG A 7 18.80 6.98 -4.99
C ARG A 7 17.45 7.25 -5.65
N PRO A 8 16.57 8.03 -5.01
CA PRO A 8 15.29 8.39 -5.60
C PRO A 8 15.52 9.23 -6.86
N HIS A 9 14.72 8.99 -7.90
CA HIS A 9 14.70 9.83 -9.10
C HIS A 9 13.84 11.07 -8.89
N ASP A 10 12.95 11.04 -7.92
CA ASP A 10 12.04 12.13 -7.63
C ASP A 10 12.64 13.10 -6.61
N PRO A 11 12.33 14.39 -6.70
CA PRO A 11 12.72 15.35 -5.69
C PRO A 11 11.99 15.08 -4.37
N PRO A 12 12.62 15.30 -3.19
CA PRO A 12 12.03 14.98 -1.89
C PRO A 12 10.80 15.83 -1.54
N ASP A 13 10.60 16.94 -2.24
CA ASP A 13 9.46 17.86 -2.09
C ASP A 13 8.40 17.66 -3.18
N ARG A 14 8.42 16.51 -3.89
CA ARG A 14 7.43 16.20 -4.91
C ARG A 14 6.02 16.23 -4.35
N MET A 15 5.24 17.18 -4.80
CA MET A 15 3.79 17.22 -4.60
C MET A 15 3.09 16.80 -5.89
N ASN A 16 2.12 15.91 -5.79
CA ASN A 16 1.38 15.45 -6.96
C ASN A 16 -0.07 15.93 -6.87
N ASP A 17 -0.36 17.01 -7.61
CA ASP A 17 -1.70 17.60 -7.66
C ASP A 17 -2.75 16.65 -8.25
N ALA A 18 -2.33 15.61 -8.98
CA ALA A 18 -3.24 14.58 -9.47
C ALA A 18 -4.01 13.87 -8.34
N LEU A 19 -3.43 13.78 -7.14
CA LEU A 19 -4.12 13.19 -5.97
C LEU A 19 -5.42 13.92 -5.59
N ASN A 20 -5.52 15.21 -5.90
CA ASN A 20 -6.71 16.00 -5.63
C ASN A 20 -7.89 15.65 -6.55
N THR A 21 -7.63 14.99 -7.68
CA THR A 21 -8.62 14.68 -8.72
C THR A 21 -8.81 13.20 -8.98
N VAL A 22 -7.92 12.33 -8.48
CA VAL A 22 -7.97 10.87 -8.68
C VAL A 22 -9.17 10.25 -7.98
N ILE A 23 -9.53 10.78 -6.81
CA ILE A 23 -10.69 10.32 -6.07
C ILE A 23 -11.89 11.12 -6.53
N PRO A 24 -12.93 10.49 -7.11
CA PRO A 24 -14.15 11.19 -7.52
C PRO A 24 -14.83 11.89 -6.35
N ALA A 25 -15.48 13.02 -6.65
CA ALA A 25 -16.30 13.73 -5.65
C ALA A 25 -17.57 12.95 -5.28
N ASP A 26 -18.04 12.10 -6.19
CA ASP A 26 -19.14 11.17 -5.92
C ASP A 26 -18.54 9.88 -5.32
N GLU A 27 -18.85 9.67 -4.06
CA GLU A 27 -18.38 8.52 -3.28
C GLU A 27 -18.86 7.16 -3.83
N SER A 28 -19.89 7.14 -4.67
CA SER A 28 -20.42 5.93 -5.32
C SER A 28 -19.63 5.52 -6.57
N GLU A 29 -18.81 6.43 -7.12
CA GLU A 29 -18.06 6.20 -8.33
C GLU A 29 -16.79 5.37 -8.02
N PRO A 30 -16.61 4.19 -8.64
CA PRO A 30 -15.41 3.40 -8.45
C PRO A 30 -14.21 4.07 -9.15
N TYR A 31 -13.06 4.08 -8.49
CA TYR A 31 -11.81 4.56 -9.05
C TYR A 31 -10.74 3.47 -9.04
N ASP A 32 -9.72 3.64 -9.88
CA ASP A 32 -8.58 2.74 -9.95
C ASP A 32 -7.52 3.13 -8.89
N MET A 33 -7.29 2.25 -7.94
CA MET A 33 -6.29 2.48 -6.90
C MET A 33 -4.86 2.56 -7.45
N HIS A 34 -4.57 1.98 -8.63
CA HIS A 34 -3.25 2.10 -9.24
C HIS A 34 -2.85 3.55 -9.47
N ALA A 35 -3.78 4.41 -9.90
CA ALA A 35 -3.51 5.84 -10.08
C ALA A 35 -3.08 6.54 -8.78
N VAL A 36 -3.62 6.10 -7.64
CA VAL A 36 -3.21 6.61 -6.32
C VAL A 36 -1.82 6.12 -5.97
N LEU A 37 -1.54 4.83 -6.19
CA LEU A 37 -0.22 4.24 -5.91
C LEU A 37 0.88 4.89 -6.74
N ASP A 38 0.66 5.08 -8.05
CA ASP A 38 1.60 5.75 -8.96
C ASP A 38 1.86 7.21 -8.57
N ALA A 39 0.86 7.86 -7.96
CA ALA A 39 0.99 9.23 -7.51
C ALA A 39 1.78 9.37 -6.19
N VAL A 40 1.73 8.37 -5.32
CA VAL A 40 2.35 8.39 -3.99
C VAL A 40 3.77 7.86 -4.01
N PHE A 41 4.02 6.74 -4.70
CA PHE A 41 5.34 6.10 -4.74
C PHE A 41 6.27 6.75 -5.77
N ASP A 42 7.55 6.42 -5.68
CA ASP A 42 8.57 6.87 -6.64
C ASP A 42 8.17 6.41 -8.05
N ARG A 43 8.43 7.26 -9.05
CA ARG A 43 8.04 6.99 -10.45
C ARG A 43 8.58 5.65 -10.93
N ASP A 44 7.73 4.92 -11.65
CA ASP A 44 8.05 3.63 -12.28
C ASP A 44 8.60 2.58 -11.30
N SER A 45 8.34 2.74 -10.00
CA SER A 45 8.85 1.85 -8.96
C SER A 45 7.86 0.75 -8.57
N PHE A 46 6.58 0.91 -8.89
CA PHE A 46 5.55 -0.04 -8.47
C PHE A 46 5.59 -1.33 -9.29
N LEU A 47 5.73 -2.44 -8.59
CA LEU A 47 5.70 -3.79 -9.14
C LEU A 47 4.55 -4.58 -8.49
N GLU A 48 3.47 -4.78 -9.21
CA GLU A 48 2.35 -5.59 -8.73
C GLU A 48 2.68 -7.08 -8.73
N VAL A 49 2.28 -7.77 -7.66
CA VAL A 49 2.42 -9.22 -7.51
C VAL A 49 1.06 -9.88 -7.71
N HIS A 50 1.00 -10.88 -8.58
CA HIS A 50 -0.24 -11.62 -8.93
C HIS A 50 -1.39 -10.71 -9.42
N PRO A 51 -1.21 -9.91 -10.49
CA PRO A 51 -2.21 -8.93 -10.95
C PRO A 51 -3.53 -9.56 -11.42
N TYR A 52 -3.50 -10.84 -11.81
CA TYR A 52 -4.68 -11.56 -12.31
C TYR A 52 -5.40 -12.39 -11.25
N TYR A 53 -4.85 -12.51 -10.04
CA TYR A 53 -5.45 -13.25 -8.93
C TYR A 53 -5.98 -12.29 -7.88
N ALA A 54 -7.21 -12.52 -7.40
CA ALA A 54 -7.89 -11.69 -6.41
C ALA A 54 -7.76 -10.18 -6.73
N ARG A 55 -8.33 -9.75 -7.86
CA ARG A 55 -8.20 -8.39 -8.41
C ARG A 55 -8.84 -7.30 -7.56
N ASN A 56 -9.64 -7.69 -6.55
CA ASN A 56 -10.24 -6.81 -5.55
C ASN A 56 -9.21 -6.31 -4.52
N CYS A 57 -7.99 -6.87 -4.50
CA CYS A 57 -6.86 -6.33 -3.75
C CYS A 57 -5.60 -6.26 -4.62
N ILE A 58 -4.80 -5.25 -4.37
CA ILE A 58 -3.51 -5.02 -4.98
C ILE A 58 -2.45 -5.29 -3.93
N VAL A 59 -1.47 -6.14 -4.26
CA VAL A 59 -0.27 -6.30 -3.45
C VAL A 59 0.96 -6.18 -4.34
N GLY A 60 2.01 -5.59 -3.84
CA GLY A 60 3.20 -5.36 -4.63
C GLY A 60 4.33 -4.76 -3.84
N PHE A 61 5.37 -4.40 -4.55
CA PHE A 61 6.51 -3.69 -4.02
C PHE A 61 6.63 -2.34 -4.73
N ALA A 62 7.03 -1.33 -3.99
CA ALA A 62 7.29 0.00 -4.52
C ALA A 62 8.51 0.59 -3.82
N ARG A 63 8.87 1.80 -4.21
CA ARG A 63 9.87 2.60 -3.51
C ARG A 63 9.24 3.88 -3.00
N LEU A 64 9.65 4.26 -1.80
CA LEU A 64 9.29 5.52 -1.19
C LEU A 64 10.59 6.19 -0.74
N ASP A 65 10.95 7.29 -1.38
CA ASP A 65 12.25 7.96 -1.20
C ASP A 65 13.44 6.98 -1.38
N GLY A 66 13.34 6.11 -2.39
CA GLY A 66 14.33 5.07 -2.70
C GLY A 66 14.28 3.82 -1.80
N TRP A 67 13.53 3.83 -0.71
CA TRP A 67 13.38 2.69 0.20
C TRP A 67 12.37 1.68 -0.33
N SER A 68 12.76 0.40 -0.31
CA SER A 68 11.86 -0.68 -0.69
C SER A 68 10.71 -0.81 0.31
N THR A 69 9.48 -0.81 -0.21
CA THR A 69 8.25 -0.82 0.58
C THR A 69 7.29 -1.85 0.02
N GLY A 70 6.72 -2.67 0.87
CA GLY A 70 5.59 -3.54 0.53
C GLY A 70 4.30 -2.72 0.48
N VAL A 71 3.47 -2.99 -0.51
CA VAL A 71 2.20 -2.29 -0.73
C VAL A 71 1.05 -3.27 -0.60
N VAL A 72 0.04 -2.90 0.15
CA VAL A 72 -1.25 -3.60 0.24
C VAL A 72 -2.35 -2.57 0.05
N ALA A 73 -3.23 -2.79 -0.92
CA ALA A 73 -4.35 -1.89 -1.18
C ALA A 73 -5.61 -2.67 -1.58
N ASN A 74 -6.78 -2.16 -1.25
CA ASN A 74 -8.01 -2.64 -1.86
C ASN A 74 -8.24 -1.91 -3.19
N GLN A 75 -8.89 -2.60 -4.15
CA GLN A 75 -9.18 -2.06 -5.48
C GLN A 75 -10.68 -1.77 -5.64
N PRO A 76 -11.11 -0.50 -5.51
CA PRO A 76 -12.53 -0.14 -5.62
C PRO A 76 -13.18 -0.49 -6.96
N ALA A 77 -12.39 -0.52 -8.04
CA ALA A 77 -12.88 -0.88 -9.36
C ALA A 77 -13.30 -2.38 -9.47
N HIS A 78 -12.90 -3.23 -8.53
CA HIS A 78 -13.27 -4.63 -8.47
C HIS A 78 -13.98 -4.95 -7.17
N LEU A 79 -15.20 -5.53 -7.25
CA LEU A 79 -16.05 -5.88 -6.10
C LEU A 79 -16.20 -4.71 -5.11
N ALA A 80 -16.09 -3.47 -5.63
CA ALA A 80 -16.05 -2.24 -4.85
C ALA A 80 -15.03 -2.30 -3.68
N GLY A 81 -13.90 -2.98 -3.88
CA GLY A 81 -12.84 -3.11 -2.88
C GLY A 81 -13.15 -4.04 -1.70
N ALA A 82 -14.21 -4.86 -1.76
CA ALA A 82 -14.49 -5.82 -0.71
C ALA A 82 -13.47 -6.96 -0.74
N LEU A 83 -12.89 -7.28 0.40
CA LEU A 83 -11.94 -8.38 0.54
C LEU A 83 -12.70 -9.69 0.77
N ASP A 84 -12.32 -10.71 0.04
CA ASP A 84 -12.79 -12.09 0.15
C ASP A 84 -11.69 -13.03 0.67
N ILE A 85 -11.92 -14.32 0.64
CA ILE A 85 -10.96 -15.33 1.12
C ILE A 85 -9.68 -15.28 0.27
N ASP A 86 -9.82 -15.20 -1.06
CA ASP A 86 -8.68 -15.20 -1.98
C ASP A 86 -7.80 -13.96 -1.81
N SER A 87 -8.41 -12.79 -1.65
CA SER A 87 -7.69 -11.55 -1.37
C SER A 87 -7.00 -11.58 0.00
N SER A 88 -7.63 -12.18 1.00
CA SER A 88 -7.03 -12.35 2.32
C SER A 88 -5.79 -13.26 2.27
N ASP A 89 -5.85 -14.35 1.52
CA ASP A 89 -4.71 -15.24 1.29
C ASP A 89 -3.58 -14.55 0.53
N LYS A 90 -3.91 -13.79 -0.51
CA LYS A 90 -2.95 -13.00 -1.30
C LYS A 90 -2.21 -12.01 -0.39
N ILE A 91 -2.96 -11.25 0.42
CA ILE A 91 -2.40 -10.28 1.37
C ILE A 91 -1.53 -10.98 2.41
N ALA A 92 -2.00 -12.07 3.02
CA ALA A 92 -1.26 -12.78 4.06
C ALA A 92 0.09 -13.32 3.57
N ARG A 93 0.14 -13.84 2.34
CA ARG A 93 1.38 -14.30 1.71
C ARG A 93 2.34 -13.15 1.48
N HIS A 94 1.84 -12.02 0.96
CA HIS A 94 2.65 -10.85 0.70
C HIS A 94 3.25 -10.26 1.98
N VAL A 95 2.45 -10.12 3.04
CA VAL A 95 2.90 -9.61 4.34
C VAL A 95 3.99 -10.51 4.94
N ARG A 96 3.85 -11.85 4.84
CA ARG A 96 4.88 -12.79 5.30
C ARG A 96 6.20 -12.63 4.55
N ILE A 97 6.14 -12.36 3.24
CA ILE A 97 7.35 -12.09 2.45
C ILE A 97 7.99 -10.79 2.93
N CYS A 98 7.21 -9.73 3.10
CA CYS A 98 7.73 -8.46 3.60
C CYS A 98 8.37 -8.61 4.98
N ASP A 99 7.74 -9.35 5.88
CA ASP A 99 8.27 -9.63 7.23
C ASP A 99 9.60 -10.40 7.17
N ALA A 100 9.68 -11.44 6.31
CA ALA A 100 10.90 -12.24 6.15
C ALA A 100 12.11 -11.45 5.64
N PHE A 101 11.87 -10.37 4.90
CA PHE A 101 12.92 -9.52 4.32
C PHE A 101 13.02 -8.13 4.99
N ASN A 102 12.37 -7.92 6.14
CA ASN A 102 12.33 -6.64 6.86
C ASN A 102 11.85 -5.46 5.98
N ILE A 103 10.95 -5.72 5.04
CA ILE A 103 10.38 -4.69 4.17
C ILE A 103 9.18 -4.07 4.89
N PRO A 104 9.16 -2.75 5.13
CA PRO A 104 8.01 -2.07 5.73
C PRO A 104 6.80 -2.16 4.79
N VAL A 105 5.61 -2.30 5.37
CA VAL A 105 4.36 -2.40 4.60
C VAL A 105 3.53 -1.13 4.78
N VAL A 106 3.11 -0.55 3.66
CA VAL A 106 2.13 0.55 3.62
C VAL A 106 0.82 0.01 3.10
N THR A 107 -0.26 0.31 3.82
CA THR A 107 -1.60 -0.16 3.47
C THR A 107 -2.49 1.02 3.07
N PHE A 108 -3.13 0.90 1.91
CA PHE A 108 -4.14 1.82 1.42
C PHE A 108 -5.51 1.17 1.54
N SER A 109 -6.43 1.86 2.20
CA SER A 109 -7.81 1.41 2.31
C SER A 109 -8.73 2.49 1.77
N ALA A 110 -9.41 2.20 0.68
CA ALA A 110 -10.50 3.04 0.23
C ALA A 110 -11.70 2.79 1.15
N PRO A 111 -12.21 3.83 1.84
CA PRO A 111 -13.43 3.67 2.62
C PRO A 111 -14.55 3.32 1.66
N ARG A 112 -15.16 2.19 1.88
CA ARG A 112 -16.35 1.82 1.17
C ARG A 112 -17.54 2.50 1.83
N LEU A 113 -18.28 3.26 1.07
CA LEU A 113 -19.61 3.70 1.47
C LEU A 113 -20.54 2.49 1.51
N TRP A 114 -20.53 1.84 2.63
CA TRP A 114 -21.65 1.03 3.00
C TRP A 114 -22.54 1.89 3.90
N GLY A 115 -23.84 1.96 3.56
CA GLY A 115 -24.83 2.69 4.34
C GLY A 115 -24.72 2.42 5.82
N SER A 116 -24.93 3.42 6.60
CA SER A 116 -24.94 3.53 8.07
C SER A 116 -24.85 2.22 8.82
N GLY A 117 -23.66 1.82 9.27
CA GLY A 117 -23.49 0.68 10.14
C GLY A 117 -22.17 -0.08 10.10
N SER A 118 -21.27 0.18 9.17
CA SER A 118 -20.02 -0.58 9.10
C SER A 118 -18.99 -0.10 10.11
N ARG A 119 -18.70 -0.96 11.07
CA ARG A 119 -17.57 -0.80 11.98
C ARG A 119 -16.29 -0.96 11.17
N VAL A 120 -15.45 0.06 11.18
CA VAL A 120 -14.09 -0.05 10.69
C VAL A 120 -13.36 -1.06 11.58
N TRP A 121 -13.06 -2.24 11.04
CA TRP A 121 -12.16 -3.17 11.70
C TRP A 121 -10.73 -2.70 11.43
N THR A 122 -10.22 -1.90 12.33
CA THR A 122 -8.79 -1.66 12.40
C THR A 122 -8.16 -2.95 12.92
N VAL A 123 -7.55 -3.73 12.04
CA VAL A 123 -6.65 -4.80 12.47
C VAL A 123 -5.46 -4.09 13.12
N PRO A 124 -5.19 -4.27 14.41
CA PRO A 124 -3.99 -3.71 15.00
C PRO A 124 -2.80 -4.37 14.29
N LEU A 125 -2.04 -3.57 13.55
CA LEU A 125 -0.77 -4.01 13.01
C LEU A 125 0.07 -4.56 14.16
N PRO A 126 0.73 -5.72 14.00
CA PRO A 126 1.72 -6.16 14.97
C PRO A 126 2.72 -5.01 15.12
N LYS A 127 3.06 -4.70 16.36
CA LYS A 127 4.01 -3.61 16.69
C LYS A 127 5.21 -3.72 15.77
N VAL A 128 5.35 -2.74 14.87
CA VAL A 128 6.58 -2.56 14.10
C VAL A 128 7.70 -2.51 15.13
N CYS A 129 8.63 -3.43 15.01
CA CYS A 129 9.81 -3.48 15.86
C CYS A 129 10.48 -2.11 15.79
N SER A 130 10.53 -1.38 16.88
CA SER A 130 11.22 -0.10 16.93
C SER A 130 12.67 -0.32 16.51
N PRO A 131 13.26 0.53 15.66
CA PRO A 131 14.66 0.38 15.29
C PRO A 131 15.52 0.37 16.55
N PRO A 132 16.57 -0.47 16.59
CA PRO A 132 17.47 -0.51 17.73
C PRO A 132 18.08 0.88 17.93
N THR A 133 17.95 1.41 19.12
CA THR A 133 18.60 2.67 19.52
C THR A 133 20.10 2.50 19.34
N ILE A 134 20.66 3.12 18.31
CA ILE A 134 22.12 3.16 18.12
C ILE A 134 22.66 4.01 19.26
N ASN A 135 23.15 3.33 20.28
CA ASN A 135 23.87 3.94 21.38
C ASN A 135 25.25 4.36 20.85
N ALA A 136 25.38 5.61 20.43
CA ALA A 136 26.66 6.21 20.12
C ALA A 136 27.47 6.28 21.44
N ARG A 137 28.26 5.26 21.70
CA ARG A 137 29.35 5.35 22.65
C ARG A 137 30.62 5.72 21.90
N ARG A 138 31.21 6.79 22.38
CA ARG A 138 32.46 7.46 22.06
C ARG A 138 33.63 6.52 21.71
#